data_b1bd295aad80913b3d1a20469469d40b
#
_entry.id   b1bd295aad80913b3d1a20469469d40b
#
_cell.length_a   1.000
_cell.length_b   1.000
_cell.length_c   1.000
_cell.angle_alpha   90.00
_cell.angle_beta   90.00
_cell.angle_gamma   90.00
#
_symmetry.space_group_name_H-M   'P 1'
#
loop_
_entity.id
_entity.type
_entity.pdbx_description
1 polymer ?
#
loop_
_entity_poly.entity_id
_entity_poly.type
_entity_poly.pdbx_seq_one_letter_code
_entity_poly.pdbx_strand_id
1 'polypeptide(L)'
;MGKPTGFLEYERKESVGEAPLKRIKHFNEFHTPLSKKEQERQGARCMNCGVPFCQSGILIKGMVTGCPLNNLIPEWNDATYTGNWDEAYNRLRKTNPFPEFTGRVCPHPCEVGCTCNLGGDPVNIKEKELSIIERAYESGLIKPEPPEVRTGKTVAIVGSGPSGLCVAEYLNRRGHSVTVYERSDRVGGLLMYGIPNMKLEKTYIERKVKLMEKEGVVFKTGVNVGVDVKAQDLKKQYDAVVLCCGASNPRDIKAPGRKSKGIYFAVDYLKAATKSLLDSNFADKKYIDAKDKNVMVIGGGDTGNDCVGTSIRLGCKSLIQLEMMPKLPDERQPNNPLSLIHISEPTRLDVI
;
A
#
# COMPACT_ATOMS: atom_id res chain seq x y z
N MET A 1 11.97 23.12 14.42
CA MET A 1 12.99 22.05 14.48
C MET A 1 12.51 20.97 15.40
N GLY A 2 12.66 19.69 15.04
CA GLY A 2 12.27 18.56 15.88
C GLY A 2 12.91 18.63 17.26
N LYS A 3 12.51 17.73 18.14
CA LYS A 3 13.12 17.63 19.47
C LYS A 3 14.40 16.79 19.39
N PRO A 4 15.62 17.35 19.48
CA PRO A 4 16.86 16.61 19.24
C PRO A 4 17.04 15.38 20.13
N THR A 5 16.44 15.38 21.33
CA THR A 5 16.54 14.32 22.34
C THR A 5 15.27 13.45 22.43
N GLY A 6 14.27 13.71 21.60
CA GLY A 6 12.97 13.03 21.70
C GLY A 6 13.05 11.50 21.56
N PHE A 7 13.96 10.99 20.75
CA PHE A 7 14.18 9.56 20.58
C PHE A 7 14.79 8.88 21.85
N LEU A 8 15.40 9.65 22.73
CA LEU A 8 15.90 9.19 24.03
C LEU A 8 14.84 9.28 25.13
N GLU A 9 13.84 10.16 24.96
CA GLU A 9 12.84 10.44 25.98
C GLU A 9 11.56 9.65 25.81
N TYR A 10 11.22 9.30 24.57
CA TYR A 10 9.99 8.60 24.22
C TYR A 10 10.30 7.25 23.57
N GLU A 11 9.74 6.21 24.11
CA GLU A 11 9.78 4.88 23.50
C GLU A 11 9.00 4.86 22.17
N ARG A 12 9.40 4.00 21.23
CA ARG A 12 8.63 3.74 20.03
C ARG A 12 7.32 3.06 20.39
N LYS A 13 6.23 3.57 19.83
CA LYS A 13 4.91 2.95 19.91
C LYS A 13 4.31 2.78 18.53
N GLU A 14 3.57 1.72 18.35
CA GLU A 14 2.86 1.39 17.12
C GLU A 14 1.38 1.18 17.43
N SER A 15 0.56 1.20 16.37
CA SER A 15 -0.85 0.83 16.46
C SER A 15 -0.99 -0.60 16.96
N VAL A 16 -2.00 -0.80 17.80
CA VAL A 16 -2.27 -2.12 18.38
C VAL A 16 -3.21 -2.89 17.48
N GLY A 17 -2.77 -4.08 17.04
CA GLY A 17 -3.65 -5.00 16.34
C GLY A 17 -4.63 -5.69 17.28
N GLU A 18 -5.83 -5.99 16.79
CA GLU A 18 -6.77 -6.87 17.51
C GLU A 18 -6.14 -8.22 17.82
N ALA A 19 -6.58 -8.82 18.94
CA ALA A 19 -6.16 -10.16 19.30
C ALA A 19 -6.36 -11.16 18.14
N PRO A 20 -5.43 -12.08 17.88
CA PRO A 20 -5.47 -12.99 16.73
C PRO A 20 -6.80 -13.72 16.56
N LEU A 21 -7.37 -14.26 17.64
CA LEU A 21 -8.66 -14.97 17.62
C LEU A 21 -9.88 -14.09 17.34
N LYS A 22 -9.74 -12.75 17.44
CA LYS A 22 -10.77 -11.80 17.00
C LYS A 22 -10.61 -11.46 15.53
N ARG A 23 -9.41 -11.01 15.13
CA ARG A 23 -9.14 -10.53 13.77
C ARG A 23 -9.33 -11.58 12.67
N ILE A 24 -9.21 -12.86 12.98
CA ILE A 24 -9.48 -13.94 12.01
C ILE A 24 -10.98 -14.14 11.71
N LYS A 25 -11.88 -13.51 12.46
CA LYS A 25 -13.34 -13.64 12.30
C LYS A 25 -13.92 -12.67 11.30
N HIS A 26 -13.14 -11.73 10.78
CA HIS A 26 -13.59 -10.71 9.84
C HIS A 26 -12.49 -10.38 8.81
N PHE A 27 -12.87 -9.66 7.76
CA PHE A 27 -12.00 -9.21 6.69
C PHE A 27 -11.70 -7.70 6.75
N ASN A 28 -12.03 -7.01 7.84
CA ASN A 28 -11.76 -5.59 8.02
C ASN A 28 -10.30 -5.37 8.47
N GLU A 29 -9.80 -4.15 8.31
CA GLU A 29 -8.57 -3.71 8.98
C GLU A 29 -8.71 -3.91 10.49
N PHE A 30 -7.61 -4.23 11.16
CA PHE A 30 -7.64 -4.66 12.56
C PHE A 30 -6.64 -3.93 13.47
N HIS A 31 -6.06 -2.84 12.99
CA HIS A 31 -5.16 -2.00 13.78
C HIS A 31 -5.92 -0.79 14.34
N THR A 32 -5.75 -0.54 15.65
CA THR A 32 -6.27 0.67 16.29
C THR A 32 -5.20 1.75 16.24
N PRO A 33 -5.45 2.88 15.56
CA PRO A 33 -4.50 3.98 15.47
C PRO A 33 -4.11 4.54 16.85
N LEU A 34 -2.90 5.06 16.95
CA LEU A 34 -2.46 5.80 18.14
C LEU A 34 -3.28 7.08 18.33
N SER A 35 -3.50 7.48 19.60
CA SER A 35 -4.16 8.75 19.91
C SER A 35 -3.38 9.95 19.35
N LYS A 36 -4.06 11.07 19.11
CA LYS A 36 -3.44 12.32 18.64
C LYS A 36 -2.20 12.70 19.46
N LYS A 37 -2.34 12.71 20.79
CA LYS A 37 -1.25 13.05 21.71
C LYS A 37 -0.06 12.11 21.60
N GLU A 38 -0.33 10.82 21.42
CA GLU A 38 0.76 9.85 21.21
C GLU A 38 1.39 10.02 19.83
N GLN A 39 0.61 10.30 18.80
CA GLN A 39 1.15 10.63 17.48
C GLN A 39 2.08 11.85 17.50
N GLU A 40 1.72 12.89 18.25
CA GLU A 40 2.57 14.08 18.45
C GLU A 40 3.88 13.69 19.14
N ARG A 41 3.83 12.87 20.20
CA ARG A 41 5.03 12.36 20.87
C ARG A 41 5.91 11.53 19.94
N GLN A 42 5.31 10.67 19.14
CA GLN A 42 6.05 9.85 18.19
C GLN A 42 6.72 10.71 17.11
N GLY A 43 6.13 11.86 16.72
CA GLY A 43 6.76 12.86 15.85
C GLY A 43 8.02 13.46 16.47
N ALA A 44 8.01 13.70 17.80
CA ALA A 44 9.16 14.21 18.54
C ALA A 44 10.38 13.28 18.50
N ARG A 45 10.21 11.99 18.22
CA ARG A 45 11.33 11.03 18.13
C ARG A 45 12.25 11.30 16.92
N CYS A 46 11.80 12.08 15.94
CA CYS A 46 12.64 12.49 14.84
C CYS A 46 13.64 13.57 15.28
N MET A 47 14.92 13.23 15.35
CA MET A 47 15.97 14.18 15.75
C MET A 47 16.40 15.14 14.62
N ASN A 48 15.78 15.06 13.44
CA ASN A 48 16.15 15.85 12.27
C ASN A 48 17.67 15.80 12.00
N CYS A 49 18.19 14.63 11.74
CA CYS A 49 19.62 14.29 11.79
C CYS A 49 20.51 15.00 10.74
N GLY A 50 19.98 15.91 9.92
CA GLY A 50 20.72 16.65 8.89
C GLY A 50 21.09 15.86 7.65
N VAL A 51 21.29 14.54 7.76
CA VAL A 51 21.50 13.61 6.64
C VAL A 51 20.44 12.51 6.71
N PRO A 52 19.20 12.82 6.30
CA PRO A 52 18.06 11.92 6.49
C PRO A 52 18.04 10.79 5.47
N PHE A 53 18.73 9.68 5.74
CA PHE A 53 18.66 8.49 4.88
C PHE A 53 17.23 7.95 4.72
N CYS A 54 16.35 8.19 5.68
CA CYS A 54 14.92 7.86 5.56
C CYS A 54 14.27 8.53 4.34
N GLN A 55 14.74 9.71 3.95
CA GLN A 55 14.23 10.51 2.84
C GLN A 55 14.95 10.21 1.52
N SER A 56 16.01 9.41 1.55
CA SER A 56 16.86 9.16 0.39
C SER A 56 16.67 7.73 -0.12
N GLY A 57 15.98 7.58 -1.25
CA GLY A 57 15.75 6.28 -1.90
C GLY A 57 16.99 5.74 -2.61
N ILE A 58 18.08 5.50 -1.87
CA ILE A 58 19.34 4.97 -2.42
C ILE A 58 19.40 3.44 -2.36
N LEU A 59 20.18 2.85 -3.26
CA LEU A 59 20.49 1.42 -3.25
C LEU A 59 21.78 1.17 -2.45
N ILE A 60 21.66 0.42 -1.36
CA ILE A 60 22.82 -0.07 -0.60
C ILE A 60 22.92 -1.57 -0.83
N LYS A 61 24.01 -2.02 -1.46
CA LYS A 61 24.23 -3.44 -1.83
C LYS A 61 23.05 -4.07 -2.60
N GLY A 62 22.42 -3.29 -3.48
CA GLY A 62 21.28 -3.74 -4.29
C GLY A 62 19.92 -3.70 -3.60
N MET A 63 19.85 -3.26 -2.34
CA MET A 63 18.60 -3.09 -1.59
C MET A 63 18.22 -1.63 -1.49
N VAL A 64 16.93 -1.33 -1.66
CA VAL A 64 16.41 0.03 -1.47
C VAL A 64 16.36 0.33 0.02
N THR A 65 16.97 1.46 0.42
CA THR A 65 16.85 2.01 1.77
C THR A 65 16.34 3.44 1.67
N GLY A 66 15.55 3.88 2.64
CA GLY A 66 14.89 5.19 2.57
C GLY A 66 13.66 5.20 1.65
N CYS A 67 13.02 6.35 1.55
CA CYS A 67 11.82 6.53 0.74
C CYS A 67 12.15 6.77 -0.73
N PRO A 68 11.69 5.92 -1.68
CA PRO A 68 11.93 6.13 -3.11
C PRO A 68 11.21 7.37 -3.67
N LEU A 69 10.20 7.88 -2.98
CA LEU A 69 9.51 9.13 -3.33
C LEU A 69 10.20 10.36 -2.78
N ASN A 70 11.28 10.20 -2.01
CA ASN A 70 11.97 11.27 -1.29
C ASN A 70 11.02 12.08 -0.40
N ASN A 71 10.13 11.39 0.32
CA ASN A 71 9.18 12.00 1.22
C ASN A 71 9.88 12.88 2.27
N LEU A 72 9.29 14.06 2.55
CA LEU A 72 9.84 15.07 3.47
C LEU A 72 9.63 14.67 4.95
N ILE A 73 10.18 13.51 5.31
CA ILE A 73 9.90 12.80 6.58
C ILE A 73 10.29 13.63 7.81
N PRO A 74 11.47 14.24 7.92
CA PRO A 74 11.80 15.08 9.07
C PRO A 74 10.84 16.26 9.23
N GLU A 75 10.46 16.91 8.13
CA GLU A 75 9.60 18.08 8.13
C GLU A 75 8.20 17.77 8.64
N TRP A 76 7.57 16.68 8.16
CA TRP A 76 6.24 16.33 8.65
C TRP A 76 6.25 15.80 10.10
N ASN A 77 7.35 15.16 10.54
CA ASN A 77 7.48 14.75 11.93
C ASN A 77 7.54 15.96 12.85
N ASP A 78 8.30 17.00 12.47
CA ASP A 78 8.36 18.26 13.22
C ASP A 78 7.00 18.94 13.26
N ALA A 79 6.34 19.08 12.11
CA ALA A 79 5.00 19.64 12.02
C ALA A 79 3.99 18.87 12.89
N THR A 80 4.05 17.54 12.89
CA THR A 80 3.19 16.71 13.74
C THR A 80 3.50 16.92 15.22
N TYR A 81 4.77 16.93 15.62
CA TYR A 81 5.19 17.16 16.99
C TYR A 81 4.70 18.51 17.54
N THR A 82 4.75 19.53 16.74
CA THR A 82 4.29 20.90 17.10
C THR A 82 2.77 21.07 16.99
N GLY A 83 2.05 20.03 16.59
CA GLY A 83 0.59 20.06 16.45
C GLY A 83 0.09 20.73 15.18
N ASN A 84 0.98 21.10 14.26
CA ASN A 84 0.64 21.71 12.98
C ASN A 84 0.34 20.64 11.90
N TRP A 85 -0.81 19.99 12.05
CA TRP A 85 -1.22 18.87 11.21
C TRP A 85 -1.48 19.26 9.75
N ASP A 86 -1.93 20.47 9.51
CA ASP A 86 -2.18 20.99 8.16
C ASP A 86 -0.86 21.12 7.38
N GLU A 87 0.18 21.62 8.03
CA GLU A 87 1.51 21.66 7.42
C GLU A 87 2.11 20.26 7.25
N ALA A 88 1.88 19.35 8.19
CA ALA A 88 2.30 17.95 8.04
C ALA A 88 1.68 17.34 6.78
N TYR A 89 0.39 17.56 6.55
CA TYR A 89 -0.30 17.11 5.33
C TYR A 89 0.27 17.78 4.07
N ASN A 90 0.51 19.08 4.09
CA ASN A 90 1.08 19.81 2.97
C ASN A 90 2.46 19.28 2.57
N ARG A 91 3.31 18.94 3.56
CA ARG A 91 4.62 18.32 3.31
C ARG A 91 4.49 16.90 2.74
N LEU A 92 3.60 16.09 3.28
CA LEU A 92 3.35 14.73 2.81
C LEU A 92 2.82 14.71 1.37
N ARG A 93 1.84 15.56 1.06
CA ARG A 93 1.22 15.64 -0.26
C ARG A 93 2.17 16.10 -1.37
N LYS A 94 3.25 16.80 -1.03
CA LYS A 94 4.24 17.28 -2.04
C LYS A 94 4.85 16.14 -2.84
N THR A 95 5.13 15.03 -2.19
CA THR A 95 5.89 13.92 -2.77
C THR A 95 5.08 12.63 -2.89
N ASN A 96 4.03 12.47 -2.07
CA ASN A 96 3.20 11.28 -2.08
C ASN A 96 1.73 11.61 -2.42
N PRO A 97 1.22 11.15 -3.56
CA PRO A 97 -0.18 11.39 -3.94
C PRO A 97 -1.17 10.43 -3.25
N PHE A 98 -0.69 9.34 -2.63
CA PHE A 98 -1.53 8.29 -2.05
C PHE A 98 -1.08 7.82 -0.66
N PRO A 99 -0.96 8.73 0.33
CA PRO A 99 -0.54 8.33 1.67
C PRO A 99 -1.50 7.36 2.34
N GLU A 100 -2.78 7.39 1.98
CA GLU A 100 -3.80 6.46 2.45
C GLU A 100 -3.52 5.00 2.07
N PHE A 101 -2.83 4.77 0.95
CA PHE A 101 -2.43 3.43 0.52
C PHE A 101 -1.05 3.07 1.07
N THR A 102 -0.07 3.96 0.90
CA THR A 102 1.31 3.69 1.32
C THR A 102 1.43 3.57 2.83
N GLY A 103 0.70 4.38 3.61
CA GLY A 103 0.63 4.27 5.06
C GLY A 103 0.08 2.92 5.56
N ARG A 104 -0.65 2.17 4.71
CA ARG A 104 -1.17 0.84 5.04
C ARG A 104 -0.30 -0.31 4.52
N VAL A 105 0.14 -0.23 3.27
CA VAL A 105 0.71 -1.40 2.58
C VAL A 105 2.18 -1.26 2.16
N CYS A 106 2.80 -0.08 2.31
CA CYS A 106 4.21 0.08 2.02
C CYS A 106 5.06 -0.67 3.08
N PRO A 107 6.13 -1.40 2.69
CA PRO A 107 7.04 -2.05 3.64
C PRO A 107 7.93 -1.07 4.41
N HIS A 108 7.86 0.23 4.10
CA HIS A 108 8.55 1.34 4.81
C HIS A 108 10.06 1.22 4.93
N PRO A 109 10.78 1.10 3.81
CA PRO A 109 12.25 1.12 3.82
C PRO A 109 12.82 2.42 4.41
N CYS A 110 12.01 3.45 4.55
CA CYS A 110 12.35 4.69 5.25
C CYS A 110 12.59 4.49 6.76
N GLU A 111 11.84 3.62 7.43
CA GLU A 111 12.11 3.27 8.83
C GLU A 111 13.43 2.53 8.97
N VAL A 112 13.72 1.67 8.01
CA VAL A 112 15.00 0.96 7.92
C VAL A 112 16.18 1.93 7.78
N GLY A 113 16.01 2.94 6.92
CA GLY A 113 17.02 3.99 6.70
C GLY A 113 17.11 5.03 7.83
N CYS A 114 16.29 4.95 8.86
CA CYS A 114 16.31 5.92 9.96
C CYS A 114 17.57 5.78 10.81
N THR A 115 18.32 6.86 11.00
CA THR A 115 19.58 6.83 11.78
C THR A 115 19.36 6.56 13.27
N CYS A 116 18.16 6.75 13.81
CA CYS A 116 17.82 6.32 15.16
C CYS A 116 18.01 4.81 15.36
N ASN A 117 17.93 4.03 14.29
CA ASN A 117 18.19 2.59 14.29
C ASN A 117 19.62 2.20 14.73
N LEU A 118 20.58 3.12 14.71
CA LEU A 118 21.95 2.83 15.10
C LEU A 118 22.12 2.68 16.63
N GLY A 119 21.23 3.29 17.40
CA GLY A 119 21.30 3.27 18.86
C GLY A 119 19.98 2.90 19.55
N GLY A 120 18.98 2.46 18.81
CA GLY A 120 17.66 2.11 19.33
C GLY A 120 16.63 1.90 18.24
N ASP A 121 15.37 2.14 18.55
CA ASP A 121 14.27 1.96 17.59
C ASP A 121 14.17 3.12 16.59
N PRO A 122 13.81 2.86 15.33
CA PRO A 122 13.56 3.91 14.35
C PRO A 122 12.34 4.76 14.72
N VAL A 123 12.20 5.90 14.08
CA VAL A 123 10.94 6.65 14.07
C VAL A 123 9.86 5.83 13.36
N ASN A 124 8.64 5.76 13.91
CA ASN A 124 7.52 5.04 13.28
C ASN A 124 6.91 5.86 12.14
N ILE A 125 7.59 5.92 11.03
CA ILE A 125 7.26 6.75 9.86
C ILE A 125 5.95 6.31 9.22
N LYS A 126 5.72 5.00 9.12
CA LYS A 126 4.49 4.40 8.57
C LYS A 126 3.23 4.91 9.27
N GLU A 127 3.21 4.75 10.55
CA GLU A 127 2.10 5.16 11.41
C GLU A 127 1.84 6.66 11.32
N LYS A 128 2.93 7.43 11.18
CA LYS A 128 2.85 8.88 11.03
C LYS A 128 2.22 9.27 9.69
N GLU A 129 2.69 8.68 8.61
CA GLU A 129 2.15 8.91 7.27
C GLU A 129 0.64 8.63 7.23
N LEU A 130 0.22 7.47 7.79
CA LEU A 130 -1.19 7.10 7.87
C LEU A 130 -1.99 8.09 8.73
N SER A 131 -1.48 8.47 9.89
CA SER A 131 -2.19 9.36 10.80
C SER A 131 -2.37 10.76 10.23
N ILE A 132 -1.40 11.27 9.47
CA ILE A 132 -1.49 12.58 8.81
C ILE A 132 -2.63 12.57 7.79
N ILE A 133 -2.67 11.57 6.91
CA ILE A 133 -3.68 11.52 5.86
C ILE A 133 -5.08 11.28 6.40
N GLU A 134 -5.26 10.33 7.32
CA GLU A 134 -6.59 10.07 7.88
C GLU A 134 -7.13 11.29 8.63
N ARG A 135 -6.27 11.95 9.40
CA ARG A 135 -6.65 13.17 10.08
C ARG A 135 -7.02 14.30 9.12
N ALA A 136 -6.32 14.43 7.99
CA ALA A 136 -6.64 15.44 6.99
C ALA A 136 -8.04 15.18 6.36
N TYR A 137 -8.44 13.92 6.20
CA TYR A 137 -9.80 13.57 5.82
C TYR A 137 -10.82 13.86 6.93
N GLU A 138 -10.54 13.45 8.15
CA GLU A 138 -11.43 13.64 9.31
C GLU A 138 -11.70 15.12 9.62
N SER A 139 -10.68 15.95 9.50
CA SER A 139 -10.81 17.40 9.74
C SER A 139 -11.47 18.16 8.58
N GLY A 140 -11.73 17.51 7.43
CA GLY A 140 -12.25 18.15 6.23
C GLY A 140 -11.24 19.06 5.52
N LEU A 141 -9.95 18.90 5.82
CA LEU A 141 -8.87 19.63 5.13
C LEU A 141 -8.79 19.23 3.65
N ILE A 142 -9.01 17.94 3.37
CA ILE A 142 -9.01 17.43 2.00
C ILE A 142 -10.33 17.76 1.32
N LYS A 143 -10.24 18.60 0.31
CA LYS A 143 -11.33 18.97 -0.58
C LYS A 143 -10.95 18.72 -2.03
N PRO A 144 -11.92 18.56 -2.94
CA PRO A 144 -11.61 18.51 -4.37
C PRO A 144 -10.94 19.82 -4.82
N GLU A 145 -9.82 19.69 -5.50
CA GLU A 145 -9.05 20.80 -6.04
C GLU A 145 -8.90 20.63 -7.56
N PRO A 146 -9.98 20.87 -8.34
CA PRO A 146 -9.87 20.82 -9.79
C PRO A 146 -8.90 21.90 -10.27
N PRO A 147 -8.11 21.64 -11.32
CA PRO A 147 -7.18 22.63 -11.85
C PRO A 147 -7.93 23.88 -12.34
N GLU A 148 -7.45 25.06 -11.96
CA GLU A 148 -8.04 26.35 -12.35
C GLU A 148 -8.02 26.57 -13.86
N VAL A 149 -6.96 26.08 -14.53
CA VAL A 149 -6.78 26.24 -15.97
C VAL A 149 -6.60 24.86 -16.62
N ARG A 150 -7.41 24.57 -17.64
CA ARG A 150 -7.24 23.39 -18.49
C ARG A 150 -6.34 23.71 -19.68
N THR A 151 -5.39 22.81 -19.95
CA THR A 151 -4.42 22.98 -21.05
C THR A 151 -4.99 22.71 -22.44
N GLY A 152 -6.20 22.17 -22.50
CA GLY A 152 -6.80 21.66 -23.74
C GLY A 152 -6.21 20.32 -24.23
N LYS A 153 -5.19 19.78 -23.53
CA LYS A 153 -4.59 18.49 -23.87
C LYS A 153 -5.33 17.34 -23.19
N THR A 154 -5.49 16.25 -23.94
CA THR A 154 -6.21 15.06 -23.52
C THR A 154 -5.26 13.85 -23.40
N VAL A 155 -5.39 13.09 -22.33
CA VAL A 155 -4.54 11.92 -22.08
C VAL A 155 -5.40 10.70 -21.75
N ALA A 156 -5.18 9.59 -22.48
CA ALA A 156 -5.70 8.28 -22.12
C ALA A 156 -4.68 7.50 -21.27
N ILE A 157 -5.14 6.93 -20.17
CA ILE A 157 -4.33 6.05 -19.31
C ILE A 157 -4.94 4.66 -19.37
N VAL A 158 -4.14 3.65 -19.67
CA VAL A 158 -4.57 2.25 -19.75
C VAL A 158 -4.14 1.51 -18.50
N GLY A 159 -5.10 1.19 -17.64
CA GLY A 159 -4.93 0.57 -16.34
C GLY A 159 -5.05 1.56 -15.18
N SER A 160 -5.83 1.18 -14.17
CA SER A 160 -6.12 1.97 -12.97
C SER A 160 -5.39 1.48 -11.72
N GLY A 161 -4.32 0.69 -11.88
CA GLY A 161 -3.44 0.33 -10.76
C GLY A 161 -2.70 1.54 -10.19
N PRO A 162 -1.84 1.35 -9.16
CA PRO A 162 -1.12 2.45 -8.51
C PRO A 162 -0.43 3.40 -9.47
N SER A 163 0.23 2.87 -10.51
CA SER A 163 0.92 3.69 -11.51
C SER A 163 -0.04 4.51 -12.35
N GLY A 164 -1.16 3.92 -12.79
CA GLY A 164 -2.18 4.63 -13.57
C GLY A 164 -2.86 5.72 -12.78
N LEU A 165 -3.22 5.45 -11.53
CA LEU A 165 -3.77 6.46 -10.62
C LEU A 165 -2.77 7.60 -10.38
N CYS A 166 -1.48 7.30 -10.19
CA CYS A 166 -0.45 8.30 -9.96
C CYS A 166 -0.29 9.22 -11.17
N VAL A 167 -0.23 8.65 -12.37
CA VAL A 167 -0.17 9.43 -13.62
C VAL A 167 -1.42 10.29 -13.77
N ALA A 168 -2.61 9.74 -13.48
CA ALA A 168 -3.87 10.47 -13.56
C ALA A 168 -3.91 11.67 -12.62
N GLU A 169 -3.50 11.48 -11.37
CA GLU A 169 -3.43 12.54 -10.37
C GLU A 169 -2.53 13.68 -10.80
N TYR A 170 -1.27 13.37 -11.19
CA TYR A 170 -0.31 14.41 -11.57
C TYR A 170 -0.65 15.14 -12.88
N LEU A 171 -1.15 14.42 -13.87
CA LEU A 171 -1.55 15.06 -15.14
C LEU A 171 -2.80 15.91 -14.98
N ASN A 172 -3.78 15.43 -14.21
CA ASN A 172 -4.97 16.22 -13.93
C ASN A 172 -4.64 17.52 -13.17
N ARG A 173 -3.81 17.44 -12.14
CA ARG A 173 -3.33 18.64 -11.39
C ARG A 173 -2.63 19.65 -12.28
N ARG A 174 -1.97 19.23 -13.36
CA ARG A 174 -1.35 20.08 -14.36
C ARG A 174 -2.30 20.63 -15.42
N GLY A 175 -3.59 20.36 -15.27
CA GLY A 175 -4.63 20.90 -16.13
C GLY A 175 -4.94 20.05 -17.37
N HIS A 176 -4.34 18.85 -17.53
CA HIS A 176 -4.70 17.98 -18.64
C HIS A 176 -6.04 17.27 -18.39
N SER A 177 -6.80 17.01 -19.44
CA SER A 177 -8.01 16.20 -19.36
C SER A 177 -7.64 14.72 -19.42
N VAL A 178 -7.92 13.98 -18.34
CA VAL A 178 -7.46 12.60 -18.17
C VAL A 178 -8.63 11.62 -18.19
N THR A 179 -8.51 10.56 -19.00
CA THR A 179 -9.41 9.41 -19.00
C THR A 179 -8.64 8.14 -18.70
N VAL A 180 -9.03 7.42 -17.65
CA VAL A 180 -8.45 6.14 -17.24
C VAL A 180 -9.34 4.99 -17.69
N TYR A 181 -8.79 4.06 -18.45
CA TYR A 181 -9.45 2.83 -18.90
C TYR A 181 -9.06 1.67 -18.00
N GLU A 182 -10.02 1.00 -17.41
CA GLU A 182 -9.81 -0.15 -16.53
C GLU A 182 -10.64 -1.36 -17.02
N ARG A 183 -9.98 -2.49 -17.20
CA ARG A 183 -10.66 -3.72 -17.65
C ARG A 183 -11.54 -4.37 -16.58
N SER A 184 -11.25 -4.13 -15.31
CA SER A 184 -12.04 -4.63 -14.19
C SER A 184 -13.27 -3.76 -13.95
N ASP A 185 -14.21 -4.29 -13.19
CA ASP A 185 -15.44 -3.59 -12.78
C ASP A 185 -15.20 -2.46 -11.75
N ARG A 186 -14.02 -2.46 -11.09
CA ARG A 186 -13.62 -1.44 -10.11
C ARG A 186 -12.21 -0.94 -10.38
N VAL A 187 -12.00 0.34 -10.07
CA VAL A 187 -10.71 1.03 -10.14
C VAL A 187 -9.77 0.54 -9.02
N GLY A 188 -8.47 0.51 -9.27
CA GLY A 188 -7.45 0.25 -8.26
C GLY A 188 -6.47 -0.88 -8.59
N GLY A 189 -6.75 -1.70 -9.61
CA GLY A 189 -5.88 -2.80 -10.00
C GLY A 189 -5.58 -3.76 -8.82
N LEU A 190 -4.30 -3.96 -8.51
CA LEU A 190 -3.89 -4.82 -7.37
C LEU A 190 -4.26 -4.23 -6.00
N LEU A 191 -4.40 -2.92 -5.84
CA LEU A 191 -4.93 -2.32 -4.60
C LEU A 191 -6.34 -2.83 -4.32
N MET A 192 -7.17 -2.93 -5.38
CA MET A 192 -8.55 -3.39 -5.26
C MET A 192 -8.63 -4.91 -5.08
N TYR A 193 -7.96 -5.68 -5.95
CA TYR A 193 -8.18 -7.13 -6.06
C TYR A 193 -6.98 -8.02 -5.74
N GLY A 194 -5.78 -7.45 -5.54
CA GLY A 194 -4.58 -8.20 -5.17
C GLY A 194 -4.30 -8.19 -3.67
N ILE A 195 -4.55 -7.06 -3.02
CA ILE A 195 -4.37 -6.87 -1.58
C ILE A 195 -5.69 -7.21 -0.87
N PRO A 196 -5.72 -8.09 0.14
CA PRO A 196 -6.96 -8.42 0.84
C PRO A 196 -7.48 -7.24 1.67
N ASN A 197 -8.80 -7.22 1.89
CA ASN A 197 -9.49 -6.14 2.60
C ASN A 197 -8.94 -5.91 4.02
N MET A 198 -8.47 -6.95 4.68
CA MET A 198 -7.88 -6.88 6.02
C MET A 198 -6.55 -6.08 6.11
N LYS A 199 -5.88 -5.84 4.99
CA LYS A 199 -4.67 -4.99 4.90
C LYS A 199 -4.96 -3.61 4.32
N LEU A 200 -5.98 -3.51 3.45
CA LEU A 200 -6.41 -2.27 2.82
C LEU A 200 -7.91 -2.36 2.52
N GLU A 201 -8.72 -1.74 3.36
CA GLU A 201 -10.15 -1.66 3.11
C GLU A 201 -10.45 -0.87 1.84
N LYS A 202 -11.36 -1.40 1.01
CA LYS A 202 -11.62 -0.86 -0.32
C LYS A 202 -12.31 0.49 -0.30
N THR A 203 -12.93 0.83 0.80
CA THR A 203 -13.51 2.16 1.07
C THR A 203 -12.50 3.30 0.93
N TYR A 204 -11.23 3.07 1.29
CA TYR A 204 -10.16 4.07 1.11
C TYR A 204 -9.81 4.30 -0.35
N ILE A 205 -9.86 3.24 -1.18
CA ILE A 205 -9.65 3.36 -2.62
C ILE A 205 -10.82 4.13 -3.23
N GLU A 206 -12.05 3.75 -2.89
CA GLU A 206 -13.25 4.42 -3.38
C GLU A 206 -13.30 5.91 -2.96
N ARG A 207 -12.88 6.22 -1.72
CA ARG A 207 -12.77 7.59 -1.23
C ARG A 207 -11.83 8.42 -2.11
N LYS A 208 -10.64 7.89 -2.42
CA LYS A 208 -9.66 8.57 -3.27
C LYS A 208 -10.14 8.70 -4.72
N VAL A 209 -10.71 7.65 -5.29
CA VAL A 209 -11.26 7.68 -6.65
C VAL A 209 -12.35 8.73 -6.77
N LYS A 210 -13.28 8.80 -5.82
CA LYS A 210 -14.33 9.83 -5.79
C LYS A 210 -13.76 11.26 -5.68
N LEU A 211 -12.66 11.43 -4.98
CA LEU A 211 -11.96 12.73 -4.93
C LEU A 211 -11.41 13.09 -6.31
N MET A 212 -10.70 12.16 -6.96
CA MET A 212 -10.14 12.36 -8.30
C MET A 212 -11.23 12.62 -9.36
N GLU A 213 -12.37 11.94 -9.27
CA GLU A 213 -13.53 12.20 -10.14
C GLU A 213 -14.06 13.62 -9.97
N LYS A 214 -14.20 14.11 -8.74
CA LYS A 214 -14.61 15.49 -8.45
C LYS A 214 -13.59 16.52 -8.94
N GLU A 215 -12.33 16.14 -9.07
CA GLU A 215 -11.25 16.96 -9.63
C GLU A 215 -11.21 16.89 -11.17
N GLY A 216 -12.04 16.04 -11.79
CA GLY A 216 -12.24 15.96 -13.23
C GLY A 216 -11.52 14.81 -13.94
N VAL A 217 -11.00 13.81 -13.21
CA VAL A 217 -10.52 12.56 -13.81
C VAL A 217 -11.72 11.69 -14.20
N VAL A 218 -11.72 11.17 -15.42
CA VAL A 218 -12.77 10.27 -15.92
C VAL A 218 -12.28 8.83 -15.83
N PHE A 219 -13.03 7.96 -15.16
CA PHE A 219 -12.78 6.52 -15.12
C PHE A 219 -13.78 5.76 -15.99
N LYS A 220 -13.28 4.86 -16.85
CA LYS A 220 -14.07 3.94 -17.68
C LYS A 220 -13.71 2.50 -17.29
N THR A 221 -14.52 1.93 -16.40
CA THR A 221 -14.38 0.55 -15.94
C THR A 221 -15.06 -0.44 -16.89
N GLY A 222 -14.66 -1.72 -16.83
CA GLY A 222 -15.19 -2.77 -17.71
C GLY A 222 -14.72 -2.63 -19.16
N VAL A 223 -13.65 -1.87 -19.42
CA VAL A 223 -13.14 -1.61 -20.77
C VAL A 223 -11.71 -2.14 -20.92
N ASN A 224 -11.55 -3.21 -21.66
CA ASN A 224 -10.28 -3.84 -21.94
C ASN A 224 -9.67 -3.28 -23.25
N VAL A 225 -8.70 -2.40 -23.11
CA VAL A 225 -8.01 -1.82 -24.28
C VAL A 225 -7.20 -2.91 -25.00
N GLY A 226 -7.36 -2.98 -26.30
CA GLY A 226 -6.84 -4.04 -27.16
C GLY A 226 -7.89 -5.10 -27.52
N VAL A 227 -8.99 -5.18 -26.75
CA VAL A 227 -10.12 -6.08 -27.00
C VAL A 227 -11.39 -5.26 -27.33
N ASP A 228 -11.86 -4.45 -26.38
CA ASP A 228 -13.09 -3.67 -26.52
C ASP A 228 -12.85 -2.34 -27.24
N VAL A 229 -11.67 -1.76 -27.06
CA VAL A 229 -11.23 -0.51 -27.69
C VAL A 229 -9.85 -0.73 -28.31
N LYS A 230 -9.71 -0.41 -29.59
CA LYS A 230 -8.42 -0.55 -30.29
C LYS A 230 -7.42 0.53 -29.85
N ALA A 231 -6.16 0.16 -29.68
CA ALA A 231 -5.11 1.10 -29.31
C ALA A 231 -4.93 2.25 -30.34
N GLN A 232 -5.15 1.97 -31.63
CA GLN A 232 -5.11 2.98 -32.68
C GLN A 232 -6.21 4.04 -32.52
N ASP A 233 -7.38 3.67 -32.00
CA ASP A 233 -8.47 4.61 -31.82
C ASP A 233 -8.16 5.56 -30.66
N LEU A 234 -7.55 5.07 -29.59
CA LEU A 234 -7.05 5.93 -28.51
C LEU A 234 -5.99 6.91 -29.02
N LYS A 235 -5.04 6.45 -29.85
CA LYS A 235 -4.02 7.32 -30.45
C LYS A 235 -4.60 8.42 -31.37
N LYS A 236 -5.80 8.23 -31.91
CA LYS A 236 -6.48 9.25 -32.73
C LYS A 236 -7.31 10.21 -31.90
N GLN A 237 -7.82 9.75 -30.75
CA GLN A 237 -8.75 10.51 -29.90
C GLN A 237 -8.03 11.35 -28.85
N TYR A 238 -6.81 10.98 -28.43
CA TYR A 238 -6.08 11.60 -27.37
C TYR A 238 -4.73 12.13 -27.85
N ASP A 239 -4.27 13.25 -27.29
CA ASP A 239 -2.94 13.80 -27.55
C ASP A 239 -1.82 12.85 -27.09
N ALA A 240 -2.06 12.09 -26.01
CA ALA A 240 -1.12 11.09 -25.50
C ALA A 240 -1.84 9.87 -24.91
N VAL A 241 -1.15 8.71 -24.97
CA VAL A 241 -1.60 7.46 -24.34
C VAL A 241 -0.50 6.93 -23.43
N VAL A 242 -0.84 6.66 -22.16
CA VAL A 242 0.09 6.11 -21.17
C VAL A 242 -0.33 4.68 -20.82
N LEU A 243 0.60 3.73 -20.94
CA LEU A 243 0.35 2.33 -20.63
C LEU A 243 0.77 2.02 -19.19
N CYS A 244 -0.21 1.73 -18.34
CA CYS A 244 -0.06 1.37 -16.94
C CYS A 244 -0.69 0.00 -16.65
N CYS A 245 -0.51 -0.96 -17.55
CA CYS A 245 -1.23 -2.24 -17.60
C CYS A 245 -0.83 -3.23 -16.50
N GLY A 246 0.26 -2.98 -15.76
CA GLY A 246 0.80 -3.91 -14.77
C GLY A 246 1.37 -5.17 -15.42
N ALA A 247 1.58 -6.21 -14.62
CA ALA A 247 2.04 -7.53 -15.04
C ALA A 247 0.94 -8.56 -14.78
N SER A 248 0.40 -9.17 -15.86
CA SER A 248 -0.71 -10.12 -15.76
C SER A 248 -0.29 -11.58 -15.91
N ASN A 249 0.92 -11.83 -16.44
CA ASN A 249 1.43 -13.19 -16.60
C ASN A 249 2.11 -13.63 -15.29
N PRO A 250 1.53 -14.58 -14.55
CA PRO A 250 2.13 -15.05 -13.32
C PRO A 250 3.38 -15.88 -13.62
N ARG A 251 4.35 -15.85 -12.72
CA ARG A 251 5.40 -16.86 -12.69
C ARG A 251 4.78 -18.19 -12.28
N ASP A 252 5.14 -19.27 -12.96
CA ASP A 252 4.61 -20.60 -12.68
C ASP A 252 5.72 -21.58 -12.33
N ILE A 253 5.39 -22.55 -11.46
CA ILE A 253 6.30 -23.60 -11.06
C ILE A 253 6.23 -24.77 -12.07
N LYS A 254 7.38 -25.24 -12.52
CA LYS A 254 7.49 -26.42 -13.38
C LYS A 254 7.65 -27.66 -12.49
N ALA A 255 6.52 -28.19 -12.03
CA ALA A 255 6.52 -29.39 -11.18
C ALA A 255 5.52 -30.42 -11.72
N PRO A 256 5.78 -31.73 -11.49
CA PRO A 256 4.80 -32.79 -11.77
C PRO A 256 3.48 -32.48 -11.05
N GLY A 257 2.36 -32.72 -11.72
CA GLY A 257 1.03 -32.46 -11.12
C GLY A 257 0.56 -30.99 -11.14
N ARG A 258 1.31 -30.04 -11.74
CA ARG A 258 0.91 -28.61 -11.78
C ARG A 258 -0.49 -28.37 -12.35
N LYS A 259 -0.97 -29.25 -13.24
CA LYS A 259 -2.31 -29.17 -13.85
C LYS A 259 -3.42 -29.85 -13.03
N SER A 260 -3.12 -30.35 -11.84
CA SER A 260 -4.11 -30.96 -10.94
C SER A 260 -5.13 -29.90 -10.47
N LYS A 261 -6.35 -30.35 -10.21
CA LYS A 261 -7.40 -29.52 -9.62
C LYS A 261 -6.99 -29.03 -8.22
N GLY A 262 -7.39 -27.81 -7.88
CA GLY A 262 -7.10 -27.21 -6.58
C GLY A 262 -5.79 -26.41 -6.52
N ILE A 263 -5.09 -26.24 -7.63
CA ILE A 263 -3.87 -25.43 -7.72
C ILE A 263 -4.20 -24.12 -8.44
N TYR A 264 -4.08 -23.01 -7.72
CA TYR A 264 -4.46 -21.67 -8.18
C TYR A 264 -3.29 -20.72 -8.11
N PHE A 265 -3.31 -19.67 -8.93
CA PHE A 265 -2.43 -18.53 -8.73
C PHE A 265 -2.93 -17.66 -7.58
N ALA A 266 -2.01 -17.12 -6.81
CA ALA A 266 -2.32 -16.30 -5.64
C ALA A 266 -3.24 -15.11 -5.97
N VAL A 267 -2.97 -14.42 -7.08
CA VAL A 267 -3.80 -13.25 -7.49
C VAL A 267 -5.22 -13.69 -7.85
N ASP A 268 -5.42 -14.83 -8.48
CA ASP A 268 -6.76 -15.34 -8.80
C ASP A 268 -7.53 -15.68 -7.52
N TYR A 269 -6.85 -16.32 -6.56
CA TYR A 269 -7.42 -16.64 -5.26
C TYR A 269 -7.84 -15.37 -4.49
N LEU A 270 -6.93 -14.40 -4.35
CA LEU A 270 -7.18 -13.15 -3.65
C LEU A 270 -8.25 -12.29 -4.33
N LYS A 271 -8.22 -12.24 -5.67
CA LYS A 271 -9.23 -11.52 -6.46
C LYS A 271 -10.61 -12.12 -6.27
N ALA A 272 -10.75 -13.43 -6.36
CA ALA A 272 -12.03 -14.11 -6.19
C ALA A 272 -12.59 -13.89 -4.77
N ALA A 273 -11.76 -14.02 -3.74
CA ALA A 273 -12.15 -13.78 -2.36
C ALA A 273 -12.58 -12.33 -2.12
N THR A 274 -11.77 -11.36 -2.56
CA THR A 274 -12.10 -9.93 -2.39
C THR A 274 -13.35 -9.54 -3.16
N LYS A 275 -13.50 -10.02 -4.40
CA LYS A 275 -14.67 -9.71 -5.20
C LYS A 275 -15.96 -10.25 -4.58
N SER A 276 -15.97 -11.50 -4.15
CA SER A 276 -17.13 -12.11 -3.48
C SER A 276 -17.46 -11.41 -2.14
N LEU A 277 -16.43 -11.00 -1.39
CA LEU A 277 -16.62 -10.19 -0.18
C LEU A 277 -17.35 -8.88 -0.48
N LEU A 278 -16.87 -8.13 -1.49
CA LEU A 278 -17.41 -6.81 -1.83
C LEU A 278 -18.79 -6.88 -2.50
N ASP A 279 -19.03 -7.89 -3.32
CA ASP A 279 -20.29 -8.00 -4.08
C ASP A 279 -21.44 -8.53 -3.22
N SER A 280 -21.13 -9.43 -2.26
CA SER A 280 -22.19 -10.19 -1.59
C SER A 280 -21.88 -10.62 -0.15
N ASN A 281 -20.75 -10.20 0.42
CA ASN A 281 -20.23 -10.74 1.68
C ASN A 281 -20.17 -12.29 1.68
N PHE A 282 -19.62 -12.84 0.58
CA PHE A 282 -19.50 -14.27 0.29
C PHE A 282 -20.82 -15.05 0.03
N ALA A 283 -21.96 -14.39 -0.01
CA ALA A 283 -23.23 -15.06 -0.25
C ALA A 283 -23.35 -15.66 -1.66
N ASP A 284 -22.66 -15.10 -2.65
CA ASP A 284 -22.64 -15.56 -4.04
C ASP A 284 -21.82 -16.84 -4.26
N LYS A 285 -21.00 -17.23 -3.30
CA LYS A 285 -20.11 -18.41 -3.34
C LYS A 285 -19.17 -18.41 -4.57
N LYS A 286 -18.90 -17.26 -5.16
CA LYS A 286 -18.03 -17.11 -6.36
C LYS A 286 -16.56 -16.90 -5.98
N TYR A 287 -16.08 -17.62 -4.98
CA TYR A 287 -14.69 -17.59 -4.53
C TYR A 287 -14.12 -19.00 -4.43
N ILE A 288 -12.81 -19.09 -4.33
CA ILE A 288 -12.12 -20.37 -4.11
C ILE A 288 -12.22 -20.69 -2.62
N ASP A 289 -13.08 -21.64 -2.29
CA ASP A 289 -13.37 -21.99 -0.91
C ASP A 289 -12.25 -22.80 -0.27
N ALA A 290 -11.69 -22.28 0.83
CA ALA A 290 -10.67 -22.95 1.64
C ALA A 290 -11.25 -23.66 2.87
N LYS A 291 -12.55 -23.56 3.14
CA LYS A 291 -13.19 -24.12 4.33
C LYS A 291 -12.93 -25.62 4.44
N ASP A 292 -12.50 -26.06 5.63
CA ASP A 292 -12.22 -27.45 5.97
C ASP A 292 -11.16 -28.14 5.09
N LYS A 293 -10.36 -27.37 4.33
CA LYS A 293 -9.31 -27.89 3.45
C LYS A 293 -7.92 -27.75 4.06
N ASN A 294 -7.03 -28.66 3.68
CA ASN A 294 -5.60 -28.50 3.91
C ASN A 294 -5.04 -27.62 2.80
N VAL A 295 -4.51 -26.47 3.17
CA VAL A 295 -4.00 -25.45 2.23
C VAL A 295 -2.48 -25.44 2.26
N MET A 296 -1.87 -25.39 1.09
CA MET A 296 -0.44 -25.15 0.94
C MET A 296 -0.23 -23.89 0.12
N VAL A 297 0.54 -22.93 0.66
CA VAL A 297 0.96 -21.71 -0.02
C VAL A 297 2.42 -21.86 -0.42
N ILE A 298 2.75 -21.64 -1.68
CA ILE A 298 4.11 -21.69 -2.19
C ILE A 298 4.59 -20.26 -2.45
N GLY A 299 5.54 -19.80 -1.63
CA GLY A 299 6.11 -18.46 -1.60
C GLY A 299 5.91 -17.77 -0.26
N GLY A 300 7.00 -17.20 0.29
CA GLY A 300 7.04 -16.56 1.62
C GLY A 300 6.86 -15.05 1.61
N GLY A 301 6.73 -14.40 0.45
CA GLY A 301 6.57 -12.94 0.35
C GLY A 301 5.16 -12.46 0.74
N ASP A 302 4.92 -11.15 0.67
CA ASP A 302 3.65 -10.50 1.05
C ASP A 302 2.41 -11.12 0.42
N THR A 303 2.47 -11.46 -0.87
CA THR A 303 1.34 -12.12 -1.56
C THR A 303 1.03 -13.50 -0.98
N GLY A 304 2.08 -14.27 -0.61
CA GLY A 304 1.91 -15.55 0.07
C GLY A 304 1.25 -15.37 1.44
N ASN A 305 1.70 -14.39 2.20
CA ASN A 305 1.14 -14.03 3.50
C ASN A 305 -0.32 -13.59 3.40
N ASP A 306 -0.69 -12.88 2.34
CA ASP A 306 -2.08 -12.50 2.05
C ASP A 306 -2.96 -13.71 1.78
N CYS A 307 -2.42 -14.72 1.08
CA CYS A 307 -3.11 -16.01 0.88
C CYS A 307 -3.27 -16.76 2.20
N VAL A 308 -2.25 -16.77 3.06
CA VAL A 308 -2.31 -17.36 4.42
C VAL A 308 -3.45 -16.72 5.21
N GLY A 309 -3.41 -15.40 5.37
CA GLY A 309 -4.41 -14.66 6.15
C GLY A 309 -5.83 -14.81 5.61
N THR A 310 -5.99 -14.89 4.29
CA THR A 310 -7.28 -15.13 3.63
C THR A 310 -7.78 -16.56 3.87
N SER A 311 -6.91 -17.56 3.75
CA SER A 311 -7.28 -18.97 3.95
C SER A 311 -7.73 -19.26 5.38
N ILE A 312 -7.05 -18.68 6.37
CA ILE A 312 -7.43 -18.80 7.78
C ILE A 312 -8.83 -18.22 8.00
N ARG A 313 -9.11 -17.01 7.47
CA ARG A 313 -10.43 -16.37 7.58
C ARG A 313 -11.54 -17.14 6.87
N LEU A 314 -11.21 -17.83 5.80
CA LEU A 314 -12.15 -18.74 5.11
C LEU A 314 -12.30 -20.08 5.80
N GLY A 315 -11.61 -20.32 6.94
CA GLY A 315 -11.82 -21.51 7.77
C GLY A 315 -11.08 -22.75 7.27
N CYS A 316 -9.86 -22.64 6.75
CA CYS A 316 -9.05 -23.79 6.37
C CYS A 316 -8.78 -24.70 7.58
N LYS A 317 -8.69 -26.02 7.33
CA LYS A 317 -8.41 -27.03 8.36
C LYS A 317 -6.95 -27.01 8.81
N SER A 318 -6.04 -26.87 7.88
CA SER A 318 -4.61 -26.72 8.12
C SER A 318 -3.98 -25.85 7.04
N LEU A 319 -2.85 -25.22 7.36
CA LEU A 319 -2.13 -24.37 6.43
C LEU A 319 -0.64 -24.60 6.57
N ILE A 320 0.04 -24.72 5.42
CA ILE A 320 1.50 -24.79 5.33
C ILE A 320 1.95 -23.75 4.31
N GLN A 321 2.94 -22.93 4.67
CA GLN A 321 3.61 -22.04 3.74
C GLN A 321 5.03 -22.52 3.48
N LEU A 322 5.40 -22.61 2.20
CA LEU A 322 6.73 -23.03 1.77
C LEU A 322 7.51 -21.80 1.26
N GLU A 323 8.69 -21.61 1.82
CA GLU A 323 9.65 -20.60 1.38
C GLU A 323 10.96 -21.26 0.96
N MET A 324 11.50 -20.85 -0.17
CA MET A 324 12.75 -21.41 -0.67
C MET A 324 14.00 -20.70 -0.11
N MET A 325 13.81 -19.48 0.39
CA MET A 325 14.91 -18.74 1.01
C MET A 325 15.17 -19.25 2.43
N PRO A 326 16.40 -19.22 2.92
CA PRO A 326 16.71 -19.58 4.30
C PRO A 326 15.99 -18.63 5.26
N LYS A 327 15.74 -19.10 6.49
CA LYS A 327 15.20 -18.25 7.57
C LYS A 327 16.06 -17.01 7.71
N LEU A 328 15.41 -15.85 7.76
CA LEU A 328 16.12 -14.60 8.02
C LEU A 328 16.72 -14.58 9.43
N PRO A 329 17.86 -13.90 9.64
CA PRO A 329 18.42 -13.77 10.97
C PRO A 329 17.47 -13.04 11.90
N ASP A 330 17.39 -13.48 13.15
CA ASP A 330 16.53 -12.89 14.17
C ASP A 330 17.04 -11.50 14.62
N GLU A 331 18.33 -11.21 14.36
CA GLU A 331 18.97 -9.93 14.69
C GLU A 331 19.63 -9.29 13.48
N ARG A 332 19.80 -7.98 13.54
CA ARG A 332 20.48 -7.21 12.52
C ARG A 332 21.94 -7.64 12.37
N GLN A 333 22.35 -7.93 11.14
CA GLN A 333 23.71 -8.32 10.86
C GLN A 333 24.67 -7.13 10.82
N PRO A 334 25.91 -7.25 11.34
CA PRO A 334 26.89 -6.15 11.36
C PRO A 334 27.23 -5.57 9.99
N ASN A 335 27.13 -6.38 8.94
CA ASN A 335 27.41 -5.98 7.56
C ASN A 335 26.24 -5.22 6.90
N ASN A 336 25.11 -5.06 7.59
CA ASN A 336 23.93 -4.35 7.09
C ASN A 336 23.25 -3.50 8.19
N PRO A 337 23.94 -2.52 8.76
CA PRO A 337 23.49 -1.77 9.93
C PRO A 337 22.27 -0.87 9.65
N LEU A 338 22.02 -0.53 8.39
CA LEU A 338 20.93 0.36 7.99
C LEU A 338 19.81 -0.33 7.19
N SER A 339 19.84 -1.64 7.06
CA SER A 339 18.78 -2.37 6.38
C SER A 339 18.12 -3.39 7.31
N LEU A 340 16.80 -3.30 7.41
CA LEU A 340 15.96 -4.23 8.15
C LEU A 340 15.16 -5.17 7.24
N ILE A 341 15.41 -5.16 5.93
CA ILE A 341 14.71 -6.06 5.01
C ILE A 341 14.74 -7.51 5.47
N HIS A 342 15.82 -7.89 6.15
CA HIS A 342 15.97 -9.22 6.73
C HIS A 342 15.24 -9.43 8.08
N ILE A 343 14.63 -8.40 8.65
CA ILE A 343 13.95 -8.45 9.94
C ILE A 343 12.46 -8.13 9.78
N SER A 344 12.10 -7.29 8.81
CA SER A 344 10.71 -6.86 8.62
C SER A 344 9.90 -7.72 7.66
N GLU A 345 10.57 -8.52 6.86
CA GLU A 345 9.86 -9.50 6.06
C GLU A 345 9.53 -10.70 6.90
N PRO A 346 8.52 -10.99 6.76
CA PRO A 346 7.16 -11.07 6.83
C PRO A 346 6.62 -11.98 7.65
N THR A 347 7.36 -12.32 8.29
CA THR A 347 7.05 -13.31 9.26
C THR A 347 6.37 -12.65 10.43
N ARG A 348 5.47 -11.81 10.14
CA ARG A 348 4.31 -11.68 10.98
C ARG A 348 3.49 -12.98 10.92
N LEU A 349 4.22 -14.05 11.19
CA LEU A 349 3.68 -15.33 11.60
C LEU A 349 3.06 -15.26 13.00
N ASP A 350 2.86 -14.09 13.55
CA ASP A 350 2.01 -13.82 14.70
C ASP A 350 0.55 -14.06 14.38
N VAL A 351 0.29 -14.94 13.45
CA VAL A 351 -1.07 -15.15 13.00
C VAL A 351 -1.74 -16.36 13.62
N ILE A 352 -1.05 -17.12 14.40
CA ILE A 352 -1.69 -18.29 15.05
C ILE A 352 -1.37 -18.29 16.53
#